data_ef0ee5c6945a58c2fdaf9ba0cf2ab6de
#
_entry.id   ef0ee5c6945a58c2fdaf9ba0cf2ab6de
#
_cell.length_a   1.000
_cell.length_b   1.000
_cell.length_c   1.000
_cell.angle_alpha   90.00
_cell.angle_beta   90.00
_cell.angle_gamma   90.00
#
_symmetry.space_group_name_H-M   'P 1'
#
loop_
_entity.id
_entity.type
_entity.pdbx_description
1 polymer ?
#
loop_
_entity_poly.entity_id
_entity_poly.type
_entity_poly.pdbx_seq_one_letter_code
_entity_poly.pdbx_strand_id
1 'polypeptide(L)'
;LKRSWTPLRTLLAAVAVAAFAAVTLSPQDADASTAGETGAMKFSRSELAASQAELDAGERIPGTTWGVDPRVGRVVVTADPTVRGAKLARLERVAGRHGGKVVLRRSAARLTRFLDGGEGVQGAGTRCSLGFNVTRPGKPAGFLTAGHCGNAVPTWSATQGGPSFARTESSVFPAHDHALAVYTDSTAAHPGAVDLHDGTTQAITGARDAAVGETVRRSGSTTGVRSGVVRRTGVTVNYPEGRVMGLTETDACAEPGDSGGPFFSGTDALGLLSGGSGDCAAGGTTFFQPVKEALAVYGAELGRS
;
A
#
# COMPACT_ATOMS: atom_id res chain seq x y z
N LEU A 1 49.54 -49.22 -3.84
CA LEU A 1 50.61 -49.57 -2.88
C LEU A 1 50.60 -48.59 -1.71
N LYS A 2 50.55 -49.20 -0.51
CA LYS A 2 50.81 -48.69 0.84
C LYS A 2 49.74 -47.80 1.51
N ARG A 3 48.97 -48.51 2.35
CA ARG A 3 48.26 -48.01 3.53
C ARG A 3 49.28 -47.57 4.61
N SER A 4 48.97 -46.48 5.31
CA SER A 4 49.56 -46.23 6.64
C SER A 4 48.40 -45.85 7.60
N TRP A 5 48.26 -46.67 8.60
CA TRP A 5 47.42 -46.47 9.78
C TRP A 5 48.24 -45.70 10.83
N THR A 6 47.64 -44.78 11.55
CA THR A 6 48.16 -44.27 12.81
C THR A 6 47.05 -44.19 13.86
N PRO A 7 47.39 -44.41 15.15
CA PRO A 7 46.43 -44.93 16.11
C PRO A 7 45.76 -43.86 16.98
N LEU A 8 44.63 -44.31 17.51
CA LEU A 8 43.78 -43.72 18.52
C LEU A 8 44.58 -43.43 19.83
N ARG A 9 44.57 -42.21 20.34
CA ARG A 9 44.99 -41.87 21.70
C ARG A 9 43.76 -41.53 22.54
N THR A 10 43.43 -42.46 23.41
CA THR A 10 42.52 -42.31 24.55
C THR A 10 43.12 -41.35 25.59
N LEU A 11 42.38 -40.30 25.93
CA LEU A 11 42.66 -39.46 27.10
C LEU A 11 41.52 -39.65 28.10
N LEU A 12 41.88 -40.19 29.25
CA LEU A 12 41.05 -40.30 30.45
C LEU A 12 40.78 -38.88 31.00
N ALA A 13 39.51 -38.52 31.18
CA ALA A 13 39.11 -37.35 31.92
C ALA A 13 38.77 -37.72 33.35
N ALA A 14 39.48 -37.13 34.28
CA ALA A 14 39.25 -37.25 35.72
C ALA A 14 37.98 -36.53 36.13
N VAL A 15 37.11 -37.23 36.87
CA VAL A 15 35.89 -36.64 37.47
C VAL A 15 36.30 -35.97 38.80
N ALA A 16 36.18 -34.66 38.87
CA ALA A 16 36.27 -33.90 40.12
C ALA A 16 34.85 -33.72 40.67
N VAL A 17 34.58 -34.33 41.81
CA VAL A 17 33.35 -34.15 42.60
C VAL A 17 33.48 -32.82 43.37
N ALA A 18 32.72 -31.81 42.99
CA ALA A 18 32.56 -30.58 43.78
C ALA A 18 31.33 -30.69 44.66
N ALA A 19 31.55 -30.65 45.97
CA ALA A 19 30.50 -30.61 46.98
C ALA A 19 29.80 -29.24 46.94
N PHE A 20 28.49 -29.23 46.66
CA PHE A 20 27.67 -28.03 46.80
C PHE A 20 27.24 -27.86 48.26
N ALA A 21 27.74 -26.82 48.90
CA ALA A 21 27.19 -26.34 50.17
C ALA A 21 25.89 -25.56 49.86
N ALA A 22 24.79 -26.04 50.39
CA ALA A 22 23.49 -25.34 50.33
C ALA A 22 23.56 -24.10 51.23
N VAL A 23 23.60 -22.91 50.63
CA VAL A 23 23.33 -21.63 51.32
C VAL A 23 21.85 -21.34 51.23
N THR A 24 21.15 -21.47 52.31
CA THR A 24 19.77 -20.98 52.48
C THR A 24 19.78 -19.46 52.52
N LEU A 25 19.40 -18.82 51.39
CA LEU A 25 19.09 -17.40 51.37
C LEU A 25 17.62 -17.19 51.76
N SER A 26 17.42 -16.51 52.89
CA SER A 26 16.12 -15.95 53.27
C SER A 26 15.71 -14.87 52.23
N PRO A 27 14.39 -14.72 51.95
CA PRO A 27 13.95 -13.65 51.11
C PRO A 27 14.01 -12.35 51.94
N GLN A 28 15.02 -11.52 51.66
CA GLN A 28 15.02 -10.13 52.09
C GLN A 28 14.34 -9.32 50.99
N ASP A 29 13.36 -8.54 51.43
CA ASP A 29 12.60 -7.57 50.70
C ASP A 29 13.53 -6.61 49.94
N ALA A 30 13.59 -6.78 48.60
CA ALA A 30 14.18 -5.80 47.72
C ALA A 30 13.05 -4.86 47.26
N ASP A 31 12.77 -3.86 48.07
CA ASP A 31 12.13 -2.62 47.61
C ASP A 31 13.00 -2.00 46.54
N ALA A 32 12.77 -2.33 45.26
CA ALA A 32 13.25 -1.59 44.13
C ALA A 32 12.16 -0.63 43.69
N SER A 33 12.03 0.44 44.46
CA SER A 33 11.35 1.65 44.06
C SER A 33 12.13 2.34 42.94
N THR A 34 11.80 2.03 41.70
CA THR A 34 11.98 2.90 40.54
C THR A 34 10.66 3.00 39.82
N ALA A 35 9.67 3.57 40.53
CA ALA A 35 8.47 4.10 39.89
C ALA A 35 8.85 5.42 39.22
N GLY A 36 9.24 5.34 37.93
CA GLY A 36 9.03 6.49 37.05
C GLY A 36 7.55 6.85 37.12
N GLU A 37 7.22 8.08 37.48
CA GLU A 37 5.88 8.62 37.58
C GLU A 37 5.16 8.49 36.22
N THR A 38 4.58 7.33 35.95
CA THR A 38 3.44 7.21 35.02
C THR A 38 2.24 7.74 35.80
N GLY A 39 1.87 8.99 35.54
CA GLY A 39 0.65 9.58 36.09
C GLY A 39 -0.50 8.60 35.97
N ALA A 40 -1.12 8.24 37.08
CA ALA A 40 -2.18 7.24 37.17
C ALA A 40 -3.25 7.56 36.13
N MET A 41 -3.51 6.66 35.18
CA MET A 41 -4.58 6.83 34.20
C MET A 41 -5.91 6.98 34.97
N LYS A 42 -6.64 8.03 34.65
CA LYS A 42 -7.96 8.32 35.30
C LYS A 42 -8.98 7.19 35.12
N PHE A 43 -8.80 6.38 34.06
CA PHE A 43 -9.65 5.25 33.69
C PHE A 43 -8.81 3.99 33.51
N SER A 44 -9.33 2.86 33.96
CA SER A 44 -8.66 1.55 33.77
C SER A 44 -8.62 1.12 32.30
N ARG A 45 -7.71 0.23 31.98
CA ARG A 45 -7.64 -0.35 30.64
C ARG A 45 -8.92 -1.06 30.21
N SER A 46 -9.59 -1.75 31.14
CA SER A 46 -10.87 -2.44 30.89
C SER A 46 -12.01 -1.47 30.60
N GLU A 47 -12.09 -0.34 31.28
CA GLU A 47 -13.08 0.70 31.00
C GLU A 47 -12.87 1.35 29.64
N LEU A 48 -11.62 1.61 29.27
CA LEU A 48 -11.30 2.17 27.97
C LEU A 48 -11.58 1.17 26.83
N ALA A 49 -11.23 -0.11 27.03
CA ALA A 49 -11.55 -1.17 26.08
C ALA A 49 -13.06 -1.36 25.89
N ALA A 50 -13.84 -1.31 26.97
CA ALA A 50 -15.30 -1.36 26.88
C ALA A 50 -15.86 -0.18 26.08
N SER A 51 -15.38 1.05 26.35
CA SER A 51 -15.79 2.23 25.58
C SER A 51 -15.41 2.14 24.10
N GLN A 52 -14.26 1.56 23.77
CA GLN A 52 -13.86 1.34 22.39
C GLN A 52 -14.75 0.29 21.71
N ALA A 53 -15.07 -0.81 22.39
CA ALA A 53 -15.96 -1.84 21.86
C ALA A 53 -17.39 -1.31 21.57
N GLU A 54 -17.90 -0.40 22.42
CA GLU A 54 -19.18 0.27 22.15
C GLU A 54 -19.12 1.17 20.90
N LEU A 55 -17.99 1.86 20.67
CA LEU A 55 -17.77 2.64 19.43
C LEU A 55 -17.67 1.73 18.21
N ASP A 56 -16.99 0.57 18.33
CA ASP A 56 -16.84 -0.43 17.25
C ASP A 56 -18.20 -1.02 16.85
N ALA A 57 -19.09 -1.25 17.83
CA ALA A 57 -20.45 -1.74 17.59
C ALA A 57 -21.43 -0.63 17.13
N GLY A 58 -21.02 0.63 17.18
CA GLY A 58 -21.84 1.78 16.85
C GLY A 58 -22.00 1.99 15.35
N GLU A 59 -22.75 3.04 14.98
CA GLU A 59 -22.93 3.44 13.59
C GLU A 59 -21.60 3.93 12.98
N ARG A 60 -21.32 3.43 11.79
CA ARG A 60 -20.16 3.86 11.00
C ARG A 60 -20.34 5.29 10.49
N ILE A 61 -19.50 6.21 10.94
CA ILE A 61 -19.40 7.57 10.44
C ILE A 61 -18.11 7.68 9.61
N PRO A 62 -18.16 7.73 8.28
CA PRO A 62 -16.96 7.93 7.45
C PRO A 62 -16.23 9.21 7.83
N GLY A 63 -14.90 9.17 7.81
CA GLY A 63 -14.06 10.30 8.21
C GLY A 63 -13.74 10.32 9.72
N THR A 64 -13.94 9.21 10.43
CA THR A 64 -13.60 9.07 11.85
C THR A 64 -12.64 7.92 12.09
N THR A 65 -11.78 8.08 13.11
CA THR A 65 -10.96 7.02 13.70
C THR A 65 -11.12 7.05 15.21
N TRP A 66 -10.87 5.93 15.88
CA TRP A 66 -10.78 5.91 17.34
C TRP A 66 -9.82 4.84 17.82
N GLY A 67 -9.30 5.06 19.02
CA GLY A 67 -8.42 4.12 19.71
C GLY A 67 -8.01 4.65 21.08
N VAL A 68 -7.52 3.75 21.94
CA VAL A 68 -6.97 4.14 23.24
C VAL A 68 -5.62 4.83 23.03
N ASP A 69 -5.50 6.08 23.46
CA ASP A 69 -4.23 6.80 23.54
C ASP A 69 -3.68 6.69 24.98
N PRO A 70 -2.63 5.90 25.23
CA PRO A 70 -2.09 5.68 26.56
C PRO A 70 -1.48 6.96 27.17
N ARG A 71 -1.07 7.93 26.35
CA ARG A 71 -0.48 9.20 26.80
C ARG A 71 -1.52 10.11 27.46
N VAL A 72 -2.77 10.02 27.02
CA VAL A 72 -3.88 10.80 27.60
C VAL A 72 -4.82 9.95 28.42
N GLY A 73 -4.62 8.63 28.47
CA GLY A 73 -5.42 7.68 29.24
C GLY A 73 -6.90 7.69 28.85
N ARG A 74 -7.22 7.81 27.56
CA ARG A 74 -8.60 7.91 27.03
C ARG A 74 -8.69 7.28 25.65
N VAL A 75 -9.91 6.95 25.25
CA VAL A 75 -10.21 6.68 23.84
C VAL A 75 -10.27 8.02 23.10
N VAL A 76 -9.39 8.22 22.14
CA VAL A 76 -9.38 9.41 21.30
C VAL A 76 -10.14 9.09 20.03
N VAL A 77 -11.22 9.81 19.78
CA VAL A 77 -11.97 9.81 18.52
C VAL A 77 -11.47 11.00 17.71
N THR A 78 -10.98 10.75 16.50
CA THR A 78 -10.58 11.81 15.57
C THR A 78 -11.58 11.90 14.44
N ALA A 79 -12.08 13.10 14.17
CA ALA A 79 -12.99 13.41 13.08
C ALA A 79 -12.32 14.35 12.07
N ASP A 80 -12.33 13.96 10.80
CA ASP A 80 -11.78 14.74 9.70
C ASP A 80 -12.70 15.92 9.29
N PRO A 81 -12.27 16.81 8.38
CA PRO A 81 -13.07 17.96 7.95
C PRO A 81 -14.39 17.61 7.25
N THR A 82 -14.60 16.37 6.80
CA THR A 82 -15.86 15.94 6.14
C THR A 82 -16.97 15.63 7.15
N VAL A 83 -16.60 15.37 8.41
CA VAL A 83 -17.55 15.14 9.51
C VAL A 83 -18.07 16.48 10.03
N ARG A 84 -19.24 16.92 9.53
CA ARG A 84 -19.85 18.23 9.82
C ARG A 84 -21.34 18.08 10.12
N GLY A 85 -21.94 19.17 10.66
CA GLY A 85 -23.39 19.25 10.86
C GLY A 85 -23.94 18.09 11.68
N ALA A 86 -24.98 17.43 11.21
CA ALA A 86 -25.64 16.34 11.92
C ALA A 86 -24.70 15.16 12.26
N LYS A 87 -23.71 14.84 11.39
CA LYS A 87 -22.73 13.79 11.65
C LYS A 87 -21.83 14.15 12.83
N LEU A 88 -21.36 15.39 12.89
CA LEU A 88 -20.53 15.88 13.98
C LEU A 88 -21.32 15.91 15.31
N ALA A 89 -22.50 16.51 15.30
CA ALA A 89 -23.37 16.57 16.48
C ALA A 89 -23.72 15.18 17.02
N ARG A 90 -23.86 14.18 16.15
CA ARG A 90 -24.06 12.81 16.53
C ARG A 90 -22.82 12.21 17.20
N LEU A 91 -21.65 12.42 16.62
CA LEU A 91 -20.38 11.94 17.17
C LEU A 91 -20.10 12.54 18.55
N GLU A 92 -20.39 13.83 18.72
CA GLU A 92 -20.30 14.53 20.01
C GLU A 92 -21.22 13.92 21.07
N ARG A 93 -22.46 13.61 20.70
CA ARG A 93 -23.40 12.93 21.62
C ARG A 93 -22.92 11.53 22.00
N VAL A 94 -22.39 10.77 21.04
CA VAL A 94 -21.82 9.44 21.30
C VAL A 94 -20.64 9.57 22.26
N ALA A 95 -19.69 10.44 22.00
CA ALA A 95 -18.54 10.68 22.87
C ALA A 95 -18.97 11.12 24.29
N GLY A 96 -19.96 11.98 24.38
CA GLY A 96 -20.48 12.48 25.67
C GLY A 96 -21.06 11.40 26.58
N ARG A 97 -21.61 10.30 26.06
CA ARG A 97 -22.18 9.19 26.85
C ARG A 97 -21.12 8.41 27.63
N HIS A 98 -19.87 8.51 27.27
CA HIS A 98 -18.77 7.74 27.89
C HIS A 98 -18.14 8.43 29.11
N GLY A 99 -18.74 9.49 29.64
CA GLY A 99 -18.33 10.09 30.93
C GLY A 99 -16.88 10.58 30.94
N GLY A 100 -16.39 11.11 29.84
CA GLY A 100 -15.02 11.61 29.70
C GLY A 100 -13.96 10.55 29.37
N LYS A 101 -14.32 9.26 29.27
CA LYS A 101 -13.45 8.20 28.79
C LYS A 101 -13.12 8.38 27.30
N VAL A 102 -14.03 8.98 26.52
CA VAL A 102 -13.89 9.30 25.12
C VAL A 102 -13.69 10.79 24.94
N VAL A 103 -12.71 11.19 24.16
CA VAL A 103 -12.47 12.59 23.78
C VAL A 103 -12.47 12.73 22.24
N LEU A 104 -13.11 13.79 21.76
CA LEU A 104 -13.16 14.09 20.33
C LEU A 104 -12.06 15.09 19.96
N ARG A 105 -11.33 14.78 18.90
CA ARG A 105 -10.35 15.66 18.25
C ARG A 105 -10.73 15.92 16.79
N ARG A 106 -10.29 17.06 16.26
CA ARG A 106 -10.44 17.38 14.85
C ARG A 106 -9.10 17.15 14.13
N SER A 107 -9.15 16.47 12.98
CA SER A 107 -8.03 16.42 12.04
C SER A 107 -8.11 17.62 11.10
N ALA A 108 -6.96 18.18 10.72
CA ALA A 108 -6.88 19.17 9.65
C ALA A 108 -6.99 18.51 8.27
N ALA A 109 -6.48 17.28 8.14
CA ALA A 109 -6.49 16.52 6.90
C ALA A 109 -7.66 15.52 6.87
N ARG A 110 -8.16 15.24 5.66
CA ARG A 110 -9.16 14.22 5.40
C ARG A 110 -8.56 12.82 5.64
N LEU A 111 -9.34 11.94 6.27
CA LEU A 111 -8.99 10.53 6.37
C LEU A 111 -9.32 9.84 5.06
N THR A 112 -8.30 9.51 4.31
CA THR A 112 -8.38 8.74 3.07
C THR A 112 -7.53 7.50 3.18
N ARG A 113 -7.95 6.43 2.53
CA ARG A 113 -7.06 5.31 2.26
C ARG A 113 -6.03 5.78 1.23
N PHE A 114 -4.77 5.58 1.49
CA PHE A 114 -3.76 5.75 0.45
C PHE A 114 -3.96 4.63 -0.57
N LEU A 115 -3.92 4.98 -1.84
CA LEU A 115 -3.99 4.02 -2.93
C LEU A 115 -2.58 3.82 -3.46
N ASP A 116 -2.16 2.56 -3.46
CA ASP A 116 -0.90 2.13 -4.02
C ASP A 116 -1.08 1.66 -5.48
N GLY A 117 0.01 1.57 -6.22
CA GLY A 117 -0.01 1.00 -7.56
C GLY A 117 -0.59 -0.42 -7.54
N GLY A 118 -1.41 -0.75 -8.53
CA GLY A 118 -2.11 -2.04 -8.62
C GLY A 118 -3.49 -2.06 -7.98
N GLU A 119 -3.83 -1.10 -7.13
CA GLU A 119 -5.18 -1.02 -6.57
C GLU A 119 -6.22 -0.56 -7.59
N GLY A 120 -7.47 -1.00 -7.38
CA GLY A 120 -8.58 -0.69 -8.29
C GLY A 120 -9.00 0.77 -8.22
N VAL A 121 -9.13 1.38 -9.39
CA VAL A 121 -9.68 2.74 -9.59
C VAL A 121 -10.80 2.67 -10.62
N GLN A 122 -11.89 3.39 -10.39
CA GLN A 122 -13.12 3.24 -11.16
C GLN A 122 -13.79 4.58 -11.45
N GLY A 123 -14.52 4.62 -12.57
CA GLY A 123 -15.40 5.73 -12.92
C GLY A 123 -16.15 5.44 -14.22
N ALA A 124 -17.28 6.09 -14.43
CA ALA A 124 -18.11 5.96 -15.63
C ALA A 124 -18.41 4.49 -16.05
N GLY A 125 -18.53 3.58 -15.08
CA GLY A 125 -18.75 2.15 -15.35
C GLY A 125 -17.50 1.35 -15.71
N THR A 126 -16.34 1.98 -15.82
CA THR A 126 -15.05 1.37 -16.15
C THR A 126 -14.25 1.11 -14.88
N ARG A 127 -13.58 -0.05 -14.83
CA ARG A 127 -12.59 -0.40 -13.79
C ARG A 127 -11.22 -0.56 -14.40
N CYS A 128 -10.24 0.10 -13.80
CA CYS A 128 -8.83 0.00 -14.13
C CYS A 128 -8.00 -0.14 -12.85
N SER A 129 -6.70 -0.17 -12.98
CA SER A 129 -5.75 -0.18 -11.87
C SER A 129 -4.92 1.10 -11.85
N LEU A 130 -4.60 1.59 -10.66
CA LEU A 130 -3.62 2.64 -10.47
C LEU A 130 -2.24 2.11 -10.88
N GLY A 131 -1.52 2.85 -11.72
CA GLY A 131 -0.16 2.52 -12.09
C GLY A 131 0.84 2.96 -11.02
N PHE A 132 1.25 4.21 -11.06
CA PHE A 132 2.20 4.77 -10.11
C PHE A 132 1.72 6.12 -9.59
N ASN A 133 1.84 6.33 -8.30
CA ASN A 133 1.70 7.66 -7.72
C ASN A 133 2.85 8.56 -8.19
N VAL A 134 2.50 9.79 -8.54
CA VAL A 134 3.47 10.77 -9.07
C VAL A 134 3.29 12.14 -8.44
N THR A 135 4.38 12.87 -8.39
CA THR A 135 4.43 14.29 -8.00
C THR A 135 4.87 15.13 -9.18
N ARG A 136 4.53 16.42 -9.16
CA ARG A 136 4.94 17.40 -10.17
C ARG A 136 5.30 18.71 -9.49
N PRO A 137 6.44 19.33 -9.79
CA PRO A 137 6.82 20.61 -9.18
C PRO A 137 5.73 21.68 -9.38
N GLY A 138 5.25 22.26 -8.27
CA GLY A 138 4.26 23.33 -8.29
C GLY A 138 2.84 22.95 -8.76
N LYS A 139 2.55 21.66 -8.91
CA LYS A 139 1.23 21.15 -9.35
C LYS A 139 0.71 20.10 -8.35
N PRO A 140 -0.61 19.82 -8.36
CA PRO A 140 -1.16 18.74 -7.56
C PRO A 140 -0.51 17.40 -7.89
N ALA A 141 -0.33 16.56 -6.86
CA ALA A 141 0.04 15.16 -7.02
C ALA A 141 -1.03 14.40 -7.80
N GLY A 142 -0.66 13.28 -8.38
CA GLY A 142 -1.56 12.45 -9.15
C GLY A 142 -1.09 11.02 -9.23
N PHE A 143 -1.67 10.27 -10.15
CA PHE A 143 -1.23 8.93 -10.51
C PHE A 143 -1.26 8.73 -12.01
N LEU A 144 -0.42 7.83 -12.47
CA LEU A 144 -0.41 7.34 -13.84
C LEU A 144 -1.31 6.10 -13.94
N THR A 145 -1.98 5.96 -15.08
CA THR A 145 -2.74 4.78 -15.48
C THR A 145 -2.71 4.64 -17.00
N ALA A 146 -3.41 3.67 -17.58
CA ALA A 146 -3.49 3.54 -19.03
C ALA A 146 -4.28 4.69 -19.68
N GLY A 147 -3.91 5.05 -20.90
CA GLY A 147 -4.58 6.08 -21.68
C GLY A 147 -6.02 5.70 -22.06
N HIS A 148 -6.25 4.45 -22.47
CA HIS A 148 -7.60 3.97 -22.77
C HIS A 148 -8.53 4.06 -21.53
N CYS A 149 -7.98 3.89 -20.33
CA CYS A 149 -8.71 4.14 -19.08
C CYS A 149 -9.01 5.62 -18.88
N GLY A 150 -8.00 6.50 -19.08
CA GLY A 150 -8.15 7.94 -18.93
C GLY A 150 -9.17 8.55 -19.91
N ASN A 151 -9.23 8.03 -21.15
CA ASN A 151 -10.23 8.45 -22.14
C ASN A 151 -11.66 8.09 -21.71
N ALA A 152 -11.84 6.97 -20.99
CA ALA A 152 -13.17 6.51 -20.57
C ALA A 152 -13.60 7.11 -19.21
N VAL A 153 -12.66 7.54 -18.37
CA VAL A 153 -12.94 7.89 -16.97
C VAL A 153 -12.53 9.33 -16.67
N PRO A 154 -13.46 10.28 -16.65
CA PRO A 154 -13.17 11.69 -16.32
C PRO A 154 -12.90 11.92 -14.83
N THR A 155 -13.51 11.12 -13.94
CA THR A 155 -13.35 11.20 -12.47
C THR A 155 -13.23 9.82 -11.85
N TRP A 156 -12.33 9.69 -10.89
CA TRP A 156 -11.92 8.43 -10.29
C TRP A 156 -12.40 8.26 -8.86
N SER A 157 -12.89 7.08 -8.56
CA SER A 157 -13.31 6.62 -7.24
C SER A 157 -12.63 5.30 -6.89
N ALA A 158 -12.42 5.02 -5.61
CA ALA A 158 -11.86 3.74 -5.15
C ALA A 158 -12.88 2.59 -5.23
N THR A 159 -14.18 2.90 -5.27
CA THR A 159 -15.28 1.93 -5.38
C THR A 159 -16.34 2.45 -6.33
N GLN A 160 -17.08 1.55 -6.98
CA GLN A 160 -18.18 1.91 -7.87
C GLN A 160 -19.18 2.82 -7.15
N GLY A 161 -19.49 3.99 -7.74
CA GLY A 161 -20.41 4.98 -7.15
C GLY A 161 -19.90 5.63 -5.86
N GLY A 162 -18.66 5.38 -5.46
CA GLY A 162 -18.04 6.01 -4.32
C GLY A 162 -17.66 7.48 -4.55
N PRO A 163 -17.21 8.19 -3.51
CA PRO A 163 -16.76 9.57 -3.66
C PRO A 163 -15.54 9.63 -4.58
N SER A 164 -15.55 10.59 -5.50
CA SER A 164 -14.41 10.88 -6.37
C SER A 164 -13.24 11.42 -5.55
N PHE A 165 -12.04 10.92 -5.82
CA PHE A 165 -10.79 11.36 -5.19
C PHE A 165 -9.79 11.96 -6.19
N ALA A 166 -9.99 11.73 -7.51
CA ALA A 166 -9.13 12.26 -8.56
C ALA A 166 -9.92 12.52 -9.84
N ARG A 167 -9.33 13.27 -10.76
CA ARG A 167 -9.86 13.53 -12.10
C ARG A 167 -8.77 13.31 -13.14
N THR A 168 -9.14 12.83 -14.31
CA THR A 168 -8.22 12.78 -15.46
C THR A 168 -7.86 14.19 -15.88
N GLU A 169 -6.56 14.49 -15.94
CA GLU A 169 -6.04 15.76 -16.43
C GLU A 169 -5.58 15.64 -17.89
N SER A 170 -4.97 14.53 -18.24
CA SER A 170 -4.48 14.25 -19.58
C SER A 170 -4.48 12.78 -19.88
N SER A 171 -4.74 12.42 -21.13
CA SER A 171 -4.76 11.02 -21.58
C SER A 171 -4.32 10.95 -23.04
N VAL A 172 -3.54 9.94 -23.37
CA VAL A 172 -3.06 9.66 -24.72
C VAL A 172 -3.38 8.22 -25.06
N PHE A 173 -4.32 8.04 -25.97
CA PHE A 173 -4.71 6.75 -26.57
C PHE A 173 -5.60 7.01 -27.81
N PRO A 174 -5.42 6.33 -28.94
CA PRO A 174 -4.29 5.46 -29.28
C PRO A 174 -3.00 6.25 -29.59
N ALA A 175 -2.04 5.67 -30.16
CA ALA A 175 -0.66 6.02 -30.42
C ALA A 175 0.28 5.64 -29.27
N HIS A 176 0.01 6.08 -28.06
CA HIS A 176 0.58 5.64 -26.79
C HIS A 176 -0.57 5.26 -25.85
N ASP A 177 -0.26 4.65 -24.70
CA ASP A 177 -1.31 4.22 -23.77
C ASP A 177 -0.97 4.61 -22.33
N HIS A 178 -1.09 5.91 -22.04
CA HIS A 178 -0.86 6.46 -20.70
C HIS A 178 -1.79 7.63 -20.41
N ALA A 179 -2.16 7.79 -19.15
CA ALA A 179 -2.93 8.91 -18.64
C ALA A 179 -2.39 9.39 -17.30
N LEU A 180 -2.61 10.68 -17.02
CA LEU A 180 -2.39 11.31 -15.75
C LEU A 180 -3.74 11.69 -15.13
N ALA A 181 -4.01 11.17 -13.96
CA ALA A 181 -5.10 11.63 -13.09
C ALA A 181 -4.52 12.41 -11.91
N VAL A 182 -5.12 13.53 -11.57
CA VAL A 182 -4.71 14.38 -10.46
C VAL A 182 -5.65 14.23 -9.28
N TYR A 183 -5.07 14.17 -8.09
CA TYR A 183 -5.83 14.08 -6.85
C TYR A 183 -6.57 15.39 -6.55
N THR A 184 -7.78 15.28 -6.04
CA THR A 184 -8.60 16.44 -5.63
C THR A 184 -8.29 16.90 -4.20
N ASP A 185 -7.63 16.04 -3.41
CA ASP A 185 -7.12 16.37 -2.07
C ASP A 185 -5.59 16.42 -2.12
N SER A 186 -5.04 17.63 -2.12
CA SER A 186 -3.59 17.85 -2.17
C SER A 186 -2.87 17.61 -0.85
N THR A 187 -3.61 17.35 0.23
CA THR A 187 -3.04 17.12 1.58
C THR A 187 -2.83 15.65 1.91
N ALA A 188 -3.41 14.73 1.14
CA ALA A 188 -3.21 13.31 1.32
C ALA A 188 -1.82 12.88 0.84
N ALA A 189 -1.15 12.02 1.60
CA ALA A 189 0.08 11.39 1.15
C ALA A 189 -0.23 10.31 0.10
N HIS A 190 0.57 10.28 -0.95
CA HIS A 190 0.45 9.31 -2.03
C HIS A 190 1.80 8.58 -2.15
N PRO A 191 1.99 7.44 -1.46
CA PRO A 191 3.28 6.78 -1.39
C PRO A 191 3.72 6.25 -2.75
N GLY A 192 5.03 6.28 -3.00
CA GLY A 192 5.66 5.64 -4.14
C GLY A 192 5.76 4.12 -3.92
N ALA A 193 4.62 3.45 -3.87
CA ALA A 193 4.55 2.03 -3.57
C ALA A 193 3.58 1.31 -4.50
N VAL A 194 3.74 -0.01 -4.60
CA VAL A 194 2.87 -0.94 -5.32
C VAL A 194 2.33 -1.96 -4.33
N ASP A 195 1.02 -2.13 -4.28
CA ASP A 195 0.33 -3.15 -3.50
C ASP A 195 0.66 -4.55 -4.04
N LEU A 196 1.12 -5.44 -3.16
CA LEU A 196 1.41 -6.82 -3.51
C LEU A 196 0.21 -7.76 -3.29
N HIS A 197 -0.93 -7.23 -2.85
CA HIS A 197 -2.18 -7.96 -2.58
C HIS A 197 -2.06 -9.09 -1.55
N ASP A 198 -1.01 -9.06 -0.73
CA ASP A 198 -0.76 -9.98 0.39
C ASP A 198 -0.68 -9.25 1.74
N GLY A 199 -1.05 -7.97 1.75
CA GLY A 199 -0.95 -7.08 2.91
C GLY A 199 0.39 -6.35 3.01
N THR A 200 1.27 -6.53 2.03
CA THR A 200 2.55 -5.82 1.92
C THR A 200 2.62 -4.95 0.66
N THR A 201 3.59 -4.04 0.62
CA THR A 201 3.83 -3.17 -0.52
C THR A 201 5.28 -3.25 -0.97
N GLN A 202 5.52 -2.96 -2.26
CA GLN A 202 6.84 -2.77 -2.84
C GLN A 202 7.11 -1.28 -3.02
N ALA A 203 8.12 -0.75 -2.33
CA ALA A 203 8.56 0.63 -2.55
C ALA A 203 9.14 0.79 -3.96
N ILE A 204 8.77 1.89 -4.63
CA ILE A 204 9.24 2.24 -5.97
C ILE A 204 10.01 3.56 -5.88
N THR A 205 11.29 3.51 -6.20
CA THR A 205 12.22 4.65 -6.03
C THR A 205 12.93 5.06 -7.31
N GLY A 206 12.84 4.23 -8.36
CA GLY A 206 13.47 4.46 -9.65
C GLY A 206 12.54 4.17 -10.82
N ALA A 207 12.89 4.66 -12.00
CA ALA A 207 12.23 4.33 -13.26
C ALA A 207 13.27 4.04 -14.35
N ARG A 208 13.09 2.93 -15.06
CA ARG A 208 13.95 2.56 -16.18
C ARG A 208 13.17 1.79 -17.25
N ASP A 209 13.78 1.60 -18.39
CA ASP A 209 13.26 0.72 -19.43
C ASP A 209 13.52 -0.75 -19.04
N ALA A 210 12.61 -1.62 -19.44
CA ALA A 210 12.76 -3.06 -19.25
C ALA A 210 13.71 -3.64 -20.31
N ALA A 211 14.45 -4.69 -19.94
CA ALA A 211 15.34 -5.41 -20.84
C ALA A 211 14.72 -6.74 -21.30
N VAL A 212 14.97 -7.14 -22.54
CA VAL A 212 14.57 -8.46 -23.07
C VAL A 212 15.24 -9.56 -22.25
N GLY A 213 14.46 -10.55 -21.83
CA GLY A 213 14.89 -11.64 -20.95
C GLY A 213 14.78 -11.34 -19.45
N GLU A 214 14.45 -10.10 -19.08
CA GLU A 214 14.27 -9.71 -17.69
C GLU A 214 12.97 -10.30 -17.12
N THR A 215 13.02 -10.78 -15.88
CA THR A 215 11.83 -11.13 -15.12
C THR A 215 11.21 -9.86 -14.53
N VAL A 216 9.95 -9.62 -14.86
CA VAL A 216 9.18 -8.48 -14.39
C VAL A 216 7.98 -8.95 -13.57
N ARG A 217 7.51 -8.09 -12.68
CA ARG A 217 6.27 -8.27 -11.95
C ARG A 217 5.28 -7.19 -12.36
N ARG A 218 4.01 -7.51 -12.30
CA ARG A 218 2.94 -6.52 -12.38
C ARG A 218 1.98 -6.67 -11.22
N SER A 219 1.30 -5.60 -10.87
CA SER A 219 0.20 -5.61 -9.91
C SER A 219 -1.07 -5.08 -10.58
N GLY A 220 -2.20 -5.69 -10.27
CA GLY A 220 -3.49 -5.27 -10.84
C GLY A 220 -4.66 -5.70 -10.00
N SER A 221 -5.72 -4.92 -10.09
CA SER A 221 -6.87 -5.00 -9.19
C SER A 221 -7.78 -6.23 -9.42
N THR A 222 -7.60 -6.93 -10.54
CA THR A 222 -8.38 -8.13 -10.87
C THR A 222 -7.63 -9.40 -10.50
N THR A 223 -6.38 -9.51 -10.90
CA THR A 223 -5.64 -10.77 -10.76
C THR A 223 -4.46 -10.68 -9.78
N GLY A 224 -4.32 -9.56 -9.06
CA GLY A 224 -3.25 -9.36 -8.09
C GLY A 224 -1.87 -9.28 -8.75
N VAL A 225 -0.86 -9.81 -8.08
CA VAL A 225 0.52 -9.83 -8.60
C VAL A 225 0.73 -11.02 -9.54
N ARG A 226 1.35 -10.75 -10.69
CA ARG A 226 1.81 -11.76 -11.63
C ARG A 226 3.23 -11.46 -12.07
N SER A 227 3.98 -12.49 -12.41
CA SER A 227 5.34 -12.38 -12.92
C SER A 227 5.44 -12.95 -14.32
N GLY A 228 6.37 -12.46 -15.10
CA GLY A 228 6.66 -12.96 -16.43
C GLY A 228 8.01 -12.45 -16.92
N VAL A 229 8.38 -12.86 -18.11
CA VAL A 229 9.65 -12.49 -18.77
C VAL A 229 9.36 -11.53 -19.91
N VAL A 230 10.14 -10.48 -20.02
CA VAL A 230 10.09 -9.56 -21.17
C VAL A 230 10.55 -10.29 -22.42
N ARG A 231 9.68 -10.35 -23.42
CA ARG A 231 9.92 -11.05 -24.68
C ARG A 231 10.45 -10.13 -25.76
N ARG A 232 9.88 -8.93 -25.86
CA ARG A 232 10.25 -7.92 -26.88
C ARG A 232 10.02 -6.52 -26.36
N THR A 233 10.77 -5.55 -26.87
CA THR A 233 10.59 -4.12 -26.64
C THR A 233 10.34 -3.39 -27.94
N GLY A 234 9.76 -2.18 -27.91
CA GLY A 234 9.46 -1.39 -29.10
C GLY A 234 8.34 -2.00 -29.97
N VAL A 235 7.45 -2.78 -29.38
CA VAL A 235 6.38 -3.49 -30.08
C VAL A 235 5.26 -2.54 -30.49
N THR A 236 4.69 -2.74 -31.66
CA THR A 236 3.48 -2.06 -32.14
C THR A 236 2.31 -3.03 -32.05
N VAL A 237 1.22 -2.61 -31.40
CA VAL A 237 -0.01 -3.37 -31.29
C VAL A 237 -1.13 -2.61 -31.99
N ASN A 238 -1.92 -3.31 -32.83
CA ASN A 238 -3.10 -2.76 -33.48
C ASN A 238 -4.33 -3.25 -32.71
N TYR A 239 -4.85 -2.43 -31.82
CA TYR A 239 -6.13 -2.66 -31.15
C TYR A 239 -7.30 -2.24 -32.07
N PRO A 240 -8.54 -2.67 -31.80
CA PRO A 240 -9.71 -2.17 -32.57
C PRO A 240 -9.84 -0.65 -32.54
N GLU A 241 -9.45 -0.01 -31.44
CA GLU A 241 -9.52 1.44 -31.23
C GLU A 241 -8.38 2.20 -31.93
N GLY A 242 -7.32 1.49 -32.33
CA GLY A 242 -6.19 2.07 -33.04
C GLY A 242 -4.84 1.47 -32.69
N ARG A 243 -3.81 2.02 -33.32
CA ARG A 243 -2.43 1.55 -33.17
C ARG A 243 -1.77 2.17 -31.94
N VAL A 244 -1.11 1.32 -31.13
CA VAL A 244 -0.23 1.75 -30.03
C VAL A 244 1.19 1.28 -30.31
N MET A 245 2.17 2.17 -30.16
CA MET A 245 3.55 1.94 -30.52
C MET A 245 4.47 1.97 -29.30
N GLY A 246 5.67 1.40 -29.43
CA GLY A 246 6.70 1.47 -28.41
C GLY A 246 6.45 0.61 -27.18
N LEU A 247 5.49 -0.31 -27.21
CA LEU A 247 5.14 -1.18 -26.11
C LEU A 247 6.22 -2.24 -25.82
N THR A 248 6.23 -2.73 -24.61
CA THR A 248 7.03 -3.89 -24.19
C THR A 248 6.10 -5.09 -24.01
N GLU A 249 6.51 -6.23 -24.55
CA GLU A 249 5.79 -7.51 -24.50
C GLU A 249 6.36 -8.41 -23.43
N THR A 250 5.46 -9.07 -22.68
CA THR A 250 5.79 -10.06 -21.65
C THR A 250 4.77 -11.19 -21.63
N ASP A 251 5.13 -12.31 -21.05
CA ASP A 251 4.22 -13.43 -20.76
C ASP A 251 3.59 -13.37 -19.36
N ALA A 252 3.76 -12.29 -18.60
CA ALA A 252 3.00 -12.05 -17.40
C ALA A 252 1.52 -11.87 -17.75
N CYS A 253 0.66 -12.80 -17.36
CA CYS A 253 -0.77 -12.75 -17.70
C CYS A 253 -1.47 -11.53 -17.09
N ALA A 254 -2.57 -11.09 -17.71
CA ALA A 254 -3.44 -10.02 -17.21
C ALA A 254 -4.88 -10.26 -17.67
N GLU A 255 -5.84 -9.66 -16.95
CA GLU A 255 -7.26 -9.73 -17.26
C GLU A 255 -7.90 -8.33 -17.23
N PRO A 256 -9.12 -8.18 -17.77
CA PRO A 256 -9.85 -6.91 -17.72
C PRO A 256 -9.96 -6.35 -16.30
N GLY A 257 -9.65 -5.06 -16.15
CA GLY A 257 -9.53 -4.37 -14.86
C GLY A 257 -8.11 -4.21 -14.34
N ASP A 258 -7.14 -5.04 -14.80
CA ASP A 258 -5.72 -4.85 -14.52
C ASP A 258 -5.09 -3.70 -15.33
N SER A 259 -5.79 -3.21 -16.36
CA SER A 259 -5.38 -2.08 -17.23
C SER A 259 -4.85 -0.90 -16.43
N GLY A 260 -3.71 -0.35 -16.85
CA GLY A 260 -3.03 0.76 -16.18
C GLY A 260 -2.19 0.35 -14.98
N GLY A 261 -2.31 -0.89 -14.49
CA GLY A 261 -1.52 -1.39 -13.37
C GLY A 261 -0.02 -1.36 -13.63
N PRO A 262 0.80 -1.23 -12.57
CA PRO A 262 2.24 -1.06 -12.68
C PRO A 262 2.98 -2.34 -13.07
N PHE A 263 3.91 -2.23 -14.00
CA PHE A 263 5.00 -3.19 -14.20
C PHE A 263 6.25 -2.69 -13.50
N PHE A 264 6.91 -3.55 -12.74
CA PHE A 264 8.08 -3.20 -11.93
C PHE A 264 9.07 -4.36 -11.80
N SER A 265 10.31 -4.02 -11.44
CA SER A 265 11.36 -5.00 -11.08
C SER A 265 12.18 -4.43 -9.91
N GLY A 266 12.16 -5.13 -8.76
CA GLY A 266 12.68 -4.57 -7.53
C GLY A 266 12.01 -3.24 -7.19
N THR A 267 12.80 -2.19 -7.06
CA THR A 267 12.33 -0.83 -6.76
C THR A 267 12.13 0.06 -8.00
N ASP A 268 12.27 -0.50 -9.20
CA ASP A 268 12.16 0.25 -10.45
C ASP A 268 10.80 0.11 -11.10
N ALA A 269 10.14 1.23 -11.39
CA ALA A 269 9.00 1.31 -12.27
C ALA A 269 9.44 1.07 -13.73
N LEU A 270 8.71 0.19 -14.44
CA LEU A 270 9.00 -0.16 -15.83
C LEU A 270 7.91 0.31 -16.79
N GLY A 271 6.64 0.17 -16.41
CA GLY A 271 5.56 0.51 -17.33
C GLY A 271 4.16 0.41 -16.75
N LEU A 272 3.18 0.71 -17.61
CA LEU A 272 1.75 0.69 -17.33
C LEU A 272 1.08 -0.36 -18.23
N LEU A 273 0.28 -1.25 -17.69
CA LEU A 273 -0.39 -2.29 -18.44
C LEU A 273 -1.34 -1.67 -19.48
N SER A 274 -1.09 -1.99 -20.77
CA SER A 274 -1.90 -1.56 -21.89
C SER A 274 -2.98 -2.57 -22.24
N GLY A 275 -2.59 -3.78 -22.58
CA GLY A 275 -3.52 -4.84 -22.96
C GLY A 275 -2.80 -6.14 -23.23
N GLY A 276 -3.51 -7.11 -23.81
CA GLY A 276 -2.92 -8.42 -24.08
C GLY A 276 -3.90 -9.39 -24.71
N SER A 277 -3.52 -10.66 -24.72
CA SER A 277 -4.34 -11.80 -25.12
C SER A 277 -4.14 -12.97 -24.17
N GLY A 278 -5.13 -13.87 -24.09
CA GLY A 278 -5.15 -14.97 -23.13
C GLY A 278 -5.69 -14.53 -21.78
N ASP A 279 -5.46 -15.34 -20.76
CA ASP A 279 -5.90 -15.12 -19.38
C ASP A 279 -4.90 -15.70 -18.37
N CYS A 280 -5.17 -15.56 -17.07
CA CYS A 280 -4.26 -16.05 -16.05
C CYS A 280 -4.46 -17.55 -15.72
N ALA A 281 -5.43 -18.24 -16.32
CA ALA A 281 -5.61 -19.68 -16.18
C ALA A 281 -4.84 -20.46 -17.28
N ALA A 282 -4.91 -19.97 -18.52
CA ALA A 282 -4.27 -20.61 -19.68
C ALA A 282 -2.89 -20.00 -20.03
N GLY A 283 -2.57 -18.85 -19.45
CA GLY A 283 -1.42 -18.03 -19.84
C GLY A 283 -1.78 -17.02 -20.94
N GLY A 284 -0.90 -16.10 -21.20
CA GLY A 284 -1.17 -15.05 -22.17
C GLY A 284 0.05 -14.21 -22.52
N THR A 285 -0.18 -13.31 -23.46
CA THR A 285 0.77 -12.26 -23.83
C THR A 285 0.22 -10.92 -23.40
N THR A 286 1.02 -10.14 -22.71
CA THR A 286 0.65 -8.82 -22.20
C THR A 286 1.61 -7.75 -22.70
N PHE A 287 1.08 -6.59 -22.96
CA PHE A 287 1.84 -5.42 -23.42
C PHE A 287 1.74 -4.31 -22.38
N PHE A 288 2.83 -3.61 -22.14
CA PHE A 288 2.85 -2.45 -21.26
C PHE A 288 3.55 -1.25 -21.90
N GLN A 289 3.03 -0.07 -21.63
CA GLN A 289 3.60 1.21 -22.03
C GLN A 289 4.78 1.54 -21.12
N PRO A 290 6.00 1.83 -21.65
CA PRO A 290 7.12 2.25 -20.81
C PRO A 290 6.80 3.49 -19.99
N VAL A 291 7.05 3.44 -18.68
CA VAL A 291 6.67 4.52 -17.74
C VAL A 291 7.46 5.81 -17.94
N LYS A 292 8.72 5.72 -18.38
CA LYS A 292 9.58 6.89 -18.59
C LYS A 292 8.99 7.88 -19.58
N GLU A 293 8.31 7.40 -20.61
CA GLU A 293 7.62 8.25 -21.55
C GLU A 293 6.50 9.04 -20.88
N ALA A 294 5.63 8.38 -20.10
CA ALA A 294 4.56 9.04 -19.37
C ALA A 294 5.11 10.07 -18.38
N LEU A 295 6.17 9.72 -17.64
CA LEU A 295 6.82 10.65 -16.71
C LEU A 295 7.33 11.90 -17.43
N ALA A 296 7.99 11.72 -18.57
CA ALA A 296 8.53 12.83 -19.38
C ALA A 296 7.42 13.72 -19.96
N VAL A 297 6.37 13.12 -20.54
CA VAL A 297 5.25 13.84 -21.15
C VAL A 297 4.53 14.73 -20.13
N TYR A 298 4.35 14.23 -18.89
CA TYR A 298 3.61 14.95 -17.87
C TYR A 298 4.49 15.82 -16.95
N GLY A 299 5.82 15.79 -17.14
CA GLY A 299 6.77 16.45 -16.25
C GLY A 299 6.62 15.95 -14.80
N ALA A 300 6.43 14.63 -14.66
CA ALA A 300 6.13 13.99 -13.42
C ALA A 300 7.32 13.17 -12.89
N GLU A 301 7.42 13.07 -11.58
CA GLU A 301 8.36 12.23 -10.86
C GLU A 301 7.57 11.19 -10.05
N LEU A 302 8.16 10.00 -9.84
CA LEU A 302 7.57 8.98 -8.98
C LEU A 302 7.31 9.54 -7.57
N GLY A 303 6.21 9.15 -6.97
CA GLY A 303 5.90 9.47 -5.58
C GLY A 303 7.05 9.00 -4.67
N ARG A 304 7.28 9.72 -3.58
CA ARG A 304 8.26 9.30 -2.58
C ARG A 304 7.62 8.29 -1.63
N SER A 305 8.35 7.21 -1.34
CA SER A 305 7.99 6.22 -0.33
C SER A 305 8.28 6.72 1.08
#